data_310769f807c97361c755e71ef1cbd9ca
#
_entry.id   310769f807c97361c755e71ef1cbd9ca
#
_cell.length_a   1.000
_cell.length_b   1.000
_cell.length_c   1.000
_cell.angle_alpha   90.00
_cell.angle_beta   90.00
_cell.angle_gamma   90.00
#
_symmetry.space_group_name_H-M   'P 1'
#
loop_
_entity.id
_entity.type
_entity.pdbx_description
1 polymer ?
#
loop_
_entity_poly.entity_id
_entity_poly.type
_entity_poly.pdbx_seq_one_letter_code
_entity_poly.pdbx_strand_id
1 'polypeptide(L)'
;MEKRYQVFVSSTYTDLQEERLRVMQTLMRMDCIPAGMELFPAIDTEQFEYIKRIIDKSDYYILIIGGRYGSLGEDGISYTEKEYDYAVSKKIPVMAFLHEDISKLTVEKSDIDQGKRDKLIAFRDKVSKKRLIEYWDNANDLSSKVTHSLISTINIYPAVGWVRANLQSNIESLQEINDLRKKIDTLEQEKIELRKACGVKVENIAKLDEPFTLYGDEYSTYQDEYDEYEQLDGSWSGTLSWREIITLVAPRFINIRQEAYVLNIISEILYDKLYPDSKESDKRGVLSRACFDTIKIQLLALGIINEKEIKIGRWVLSDIGFQVMMNECTIKTKIE
;
A
#
# COMPACT_ATOMS: atom_id res chain seq x y z
N MET A 1 -1.46 -14.86 -17.21
CA MET A 1 -0.26 -14.43 -17.96
C MET A 1 0.80 -15.50 -17.84
N GLU A 2 1.30 -15.96 -18.97
CA GLU A 2 2.37 -16.95 -19.00
C GLU A 2 3.68 -16.25 -18.59
N LYS A 3 4.32 -16.76 -17.54
CA LYS A 3 5.51 -16.16 -16.93
C LYS A 3 6.71 -17.07 -17.19
N ARG A 4 7.83 -16.51 -17.62
CA ARG A 4 9.10 -17.22 -17.80
C ARG A 4 10.13 -16.70 -16.83
N TYR A 5 10.95 -17.59 -16.29
CA TYR A 5 12.00 -17.20 -15.35
C TYR A 5 13.36 -17.23 -16.02
N GLN A 6 14.16 -16.20 -15.78
CA GLN A 6 15.55 -16.16 -16.23
C GLN A 6 16.43 -16.84 -15.19
N VAL A 7 17.19 -17.84 -15.62
CA VAL A 7 18.03 -18.66 -14.74
C VAL A 7 19.49 -18.52 -15.18
N PHE A 8 20.32 -17.97 -14.31
CA PHE A 8 21.76 -17.88 -14.55
C PHE A 8 22.45 -19.21 -14.24
N VAL A 9 23.30 -19.71 -15.16
CA VAL A 9 24.04 -20.94 -15.03
C VAL A 9 25.53 -20.62 -14.93
N SER A 10 26.08 -20.75 -13.72
CA SER A 10 27.48 -20.54 -13.38
C SER A 10 28.21 -21.85 -13.20
N SER A 11 29.31 -22.02 -13.88
CA SER A 11 30.28 -23.10 -13.70
C SER A 11 31.58 -22.78 -14.42
N THR A 12 32.60 -23.62 -14.25
CA THR A 12 33.71 -23.71 -15.22
C THR A 12 33.18 -24.15 -16.59
N TYR A 13 33.85 -23.73 -17.67
CA TYR A 13 33.37 -23.99 -19.02
C TYR A 13 34.01 -25.20 -19.67
N THR A 14 35.34 -25.25 -19.69
CA THR A 14 36.11 -26.24 -20.51
C THR A 14 35.88 -27.68 -20.09
N ASP A 15 35.67 -27.93 -18.81
CA ASP A 15 35.48 -29.26 -18.24
C ASP A 15 34.03 -29.71 -18.11
N LEU A 16 33.08 -28.77 -18.23
CA LEU A 16 31.65 -29.03 -17.99
C LEU A 16 30.76 -28.67 -19.20
N GLN A 17 31.32 -28.73 -20.44
CA GLN A 17 30.56 -28.34 -21.65
C GLN A 17 29.31 -29.21 -21.87
N GLU A 18 29.42 -30.53 -21.66
CA GLU A 18 28.30 -31.46 -21.81
C GLU A 18 27.23 -31.23 -20.76
N GLU A 19 27.68 -31.10 -19.51
CA GLU A 19 26.82 -30.84 -18.36
C GLU A 19 26.07 -29.54 -18.52
N ARG A 20 26.74 -28.46 -18.90
CA ARG A 20 26.16 -27.16 -19.19
C ARG A 20 25.13 -27.22 -20.30
N LEU A 21 25.50 -27.84 -21.42
CA LEU A 21 24.57 -27.97 -22.54
C LEU A 21 23.28 -28.69 -22.15
N ARG A 22 23.41 -29.76 -21.37
CA ARG A 22 22.27 -30.53 -20.87
C ARG A 22 21.39 -29.72 -19.93
N VAL A 23 21.98 -28.97 -19.01
CA VAL A 23 21.25 -28.08 -18.11
C VAL A 23 20.53 -26.96 -18.88
N MET A 24 21.20 -26.31 -19.86
CA MET A 24 20.59 -25.30 -20.70
C MET A 24 19.37 -25.82 -21.48
N GLN A 25 19.50 -27.03 -22.08
CA GLN A 25 18.38 -27.68 -22.76
C GLN A 25 17.23 -28.00 -21.80
N THR A 26 17.53 -28.40 -20.60
CA THR A 26 16.53 -28.68 -19.54
C THR A 26 15.78 -27.42 -19.17
N LEU A 27 16.48 -26.32 -18.94
CA LEU A 27 15.86 -25.02 -18.63
C LEU A 27 14.93 -24.55 -19.74
N MET A 28 15.33 -24.70 -21.02
CA MET A 28 14.47 -24.37 -22.17
C MET A 28 13.21 -25.23 -22.21
N ARG A 29 13.30 -26.54 -21.90
CA ARG A 29 12.14 -27.45 -21.82
C ARG A 29 11.19 -27.10 -20.67
N MET A 30 11.68 -26.44 -19.65
CA MET A 30 10.91 -25.93 -18.51
C MET A 30 10.37 -24.50 -18.73
N ASP A 31 10.39 -24.01 -19.98
CA ASP A 31 10.01 -22.64 -20.35
C ASP A 31 10.79 -21.54 -19.60
N CYS A 32 11.98 -21.85 -19.10
CA CYS A 32 12.89 -20.87 -18.53
C CYS A 32 13.80 -20.25 -19.60
N ILE A 33 14.30 -19.07 -19.31
CA ILE A 33 15.28 -18.34 -20.14
C ILE A 33 16.66 -18.62 -19.53
N PRO A 34 17.46 -19.53 -20.12
CA PRO A 34 18.80 -19.76 -19.60
C PRO A 34 19.71 -18.58 -19.91
N ALA A 35 20.56 -18.21 -18.95
CA ALA A 35 21.61 -17.22 -19.13
C ALA A 35 22.94 -17.81 -18.69
N GLY A 36 23.95 -17.75 -19.53
CA GLY A 36 25.28 -18.29 -19.29
C GLY A 36 26.30 -17.64 -20.20
N MET A 37 27.57 -17.84 -19.91
CA MET A 37 28.67 -17.20 -20.62
C MET A 37 28.74 -17.56 -22.13
N GLU A 38 28.14 -18.67 -22.57
CA GLU A 38 28.04 -19.08 -23.94
C GLU A 38 27.25 -18.10 -24.83
N LEU A 39 26.37 -17.31 -24.19
CA LEU A 39 25.48 -16.39 -24.85
C LEU A 39 26.02 -14.94 -24.84
N PHE A 40 27.24 -14.73 -24.34
CA PHE A 40 27.77 -13.36 -24.21
C PHE A 40 28.35 -12.91 -25.58
N PRO A 41 27.95 -11.75 -26.04
CA PRO A 41 28.52 -11.14 -27.22
C PRO A 41 29.92 -10.60 -26.94
N ALA A 42 30.74 -10.44 -27.97
CA ALA A 42 31.99 -9.72 -27.85
C ALA A 42 31.71 -8.24 -27.64
N ILE A 43 31.96 -7.73 -26.46
CA ILE A 43 31.71 -6.35 -26.06
C ILE A 43 32.98 -5.76 -25.45
N ASP A 44 33.23 -4.49 -25.71
CA ASP A 44 34.28 -3.71 -25.07
C ASP A 44 33.83 -3.23 -23.65
N THR A 45 33.71 -4.20 -22.76
CA THR A 45 33.36 -3.99 -21.35
C THR A 45 34.08 -5.02 -20.53
N GLU A 46 34.48 -4.67 -19.32
CA GLU A 46 35.09 -5.61 -18.38
C GLU A 46 34.15 -6.82 -18.17
N GLN A 47 34.67 -8.01 -18.43
CA GLN A 47 33.88 -9.26 -18.48
C GLN A 47 33.00 -9.43 -17.22
N PHE A 48 33.55 -9.17 -16.05
CA PHE A 48 32.84 -9.38 -14.80
C PHE A 48 31.71 -8.36 -14.57
N GLU A 49 31.87 -7.11 -15.00
CA GLU A 49 30.80 -6.10 -14.90
C GLU A 49 29.61 -6.45 -15.81
N TYR A 50 29.88 -7.04 -16.99
CA TYR A 50 28.83 -7.53 -17.84
C TYR A 50 28.06 -8.70 -17.20
N ILE A 51 28.78 -9.66 -16.59
CA ILE A 51 28.20 -10.80 -15.89
C ILE A 51 27.29 -10.35 -14.75
N LYS A 52 27.70 -9.38 -13.95
CA LYS A 52 26.89 -8.80 -12.87
C LYS A 52 25.54 -8.30 -13.40
N ARG A 53 25.52 -7.59 -14.53
CA ARG A 53 24.26 -7.09 -15.14
C ARG A 53 23.30 -8.20 -15.53
N ILE A 54 23.82 -9.36 -15.95
CA ILE A 54 22.99 -10.51 -16.30
C ILE A 54 22.47 -11.20 -15.04
N ILE A 55 23.32 -11.35 -14.00
CA ILE A 55 22.92 -11.89 -12.73
C ILE A 55 21.84 -11.01 -12.10
N ASP A 56 21.96 -9.67 -12.13
CA ASP A 56 20.95 -8.73 -11.63
C ASP A 56 19.57 -8.85 -12.30
N LYS A 57 19.53 -9.36 -13.54
CA LYS A 57 18.29 -9.59 -14.29
C LYS A 57 17.74 -11.00 -14.13
N SER A 58 18.50 -11.89 -13.47
CA SER A 58 18.13 -13.30 -13.33
C SER A 58 17.28 -13.51 -12.07
N ASP A 59 16.26 -14.34 -12.22
CA ASP A 59 15.35 -14.70 -11.13
C ASP A 59 15.95 -15.76 -10.22
N TYR A 60 16.74 -16.67 -10.78
CA TYR A 60 17.38 -17.80 -10.09
C TYR A 60 18.81 -17.99 -10.56
N TYR A 61 19.62 -18.60 -9.69
CA TYR A 61 21.03 -18.86 -9.97
C TYR A 61 21.33 -20.34 -9.73
N ILE A 62 21.95 -21.00 -10.72
CA ILE A 62 22.42 -22.36 -10.66
C ILE A 62 23.95 -22.33 -10.63
N LEU A 63 24.53 -22.94 -9.59
CA LEU A 63 25.96 -23.18 -9.48
C LEU A 63 26.27 -24.65 -9.71
N ILE A 64 27.15 -24.93 -10.67
CA ILE A 64 27.64 -26.29 -10.95
C ILE A 64 29.13 -26.32 -10.68
N ILE A 65 29.58 -27.18 -9.77
CA ILE A 65 31.00 -27.37 -9.42
C ILE A 65 31.44 -28.78 -9.81
N GLY A 66 32.38 -28.85 -10.72
CA GLY A 66 33.09 -30.08 -11.13
C GLY A 66 34.45 -30.23 -10.47
N GLY A 67 35.47 -30.62 -11.25
CA GLY A 67 36.82 -30.88 -10.82
C GLY A 67 37.80 -29.71 -10.97
N ARG A 68 37.34 -28.56 -11.50
CA ARG A 68 38.19 -27.38 -11.68
C ARG A 68 37.70 -26.18 -10.88
N TYR A 69 38.65 -25.40 -10.36
CA TYR A 69 38.35 -24.12 -9.70
C TYR A 69 38.04 -23.00 -10.70
N GLY A 70 38.63 -23.12 -11.90
CA GLY A 70 38.40 -22.20 -13.00
C GLY A 70 39.48 -21.13 -13.18
N SER A 71 39.18 -20.17 -14.08
CA SER A 71 40.08 -19.05 -14.37
C SER A 71 40.09 -18.05 -13.22
N LEU A 72 41.30 -17.61 -12.85
CA LEU A 72 41.49 -16.66 -11.76
C LEU A 72 41.38 -15.22 -12.27
N GLY A 73 40.75 -14.37 -11.50
CA GLY A 73 40.86 -12.93 -11.63
C GLY A 73 42.15 -12.37 -11.05
N GLU A 74 42.36 -11.08 -11.17
CA GLU A 74 43.55 -10.37 -10.64
C GLU A 74 43.74 -10.55 -9.12
N ASP A 75 42.66 -10.73 -8.39
CA ASP A 75 42.60 -10.97 -6.94
C ASP A 75 42.86 -12.44 -6.57
N GLY A 76 43.11 -13.31 -7.55
CA GLY A 76 43.37 -14.73 -7.34
C GLY A 76 42.14 -15.56 -6.97
N ILE A 77 40.91 -15.01 -7.09
CA ILE A 77 39.62 -15.68 -6.92
C ILE A 77 39.08 -16.08 -8.30
N SER A 78 38.47 -17.26 -8.43
CA SER A 78 37.91 -17.68 -9.71
C SER A 78 36.66 -16.87 -10.07
N TYR A 79 36.40 -16.69 -11.37
CA TYR A 79 35.19 -16.01 -11.83
C TYR A 79 33.92 -16.72 -11.32
N THR A 80 33.89 -18.04 -11.30
CA THR A 80 32.76 -18.82 -10.78
C THR A 80 32.47 -18.52 -9.30
N GLU A 81 33.52 -18.40 -8.47
CA GLU A 81 33.35 -18.02 -7.08
C GLU A 81 32.89 -16.57 -6.91
N LYS A 82 33.43 -15.64 -7.72
CA LYS A 82 32.97 -14.23 -7.72
C LYS A 82 31.49 -14.09 -8.12
N GLU A 83 31.07 -14.82 -9.14
CA GLU A 83 29.67 -14.88 -9.60
C GLU A 83 28.76 -15.38 -8.48
N TYR A 84 29.17 -16.46 -7.79
CA TYR A 84 28.45 -17.00 -6.66
C TYR A 84 28.34 -16.00 -5.51
N ASP A 85 29.44 -15.37 -5.11
CA ASP A 85 29.45 -14.36 -4.03
C ASP A 85 28.56 -13.18 -4.39
N TYR A 86 28.60 -12.75 -5.66
CA TYR A 86 27.75 -11.67 -6.14
C TYR A 86 26.26 -12.04 -6.09
N ALA A 87 25.88 -13.21 -6.60
CA ALA A 87 24.49 -13.68 -6.54
C ALA A 87 23.96 -13.78 -5.10
N VAL A 88 24.80 -14.28 -4.18
CA VAL A 88 24.49 -14.32 -2.74
C VAL A 88 24.30 -12.92 -2.15
N SER A 89 25.16 -11.97 -2.52
CA SER A 89 25.06 -10.58 -2.04
C SER A 89 23.76 -9.91 -2.50
N LYS A 90 23.26 -10.28 -3.69
CA LYS A 90 21.99 -9.81 -4.27
C LYS A 90 20.76 -10.57 -3.75
N LYS A 91 20.95 -11.57 -2.88
CA LYS A 91 19.89 -12.43 -2.34
C LYS A 91 19.09 -13.20 -3.39
N ILE A 92 19.71 -13.49 -4.54
CA ILE A 92 19.11 -14.33 -5.57
C ILE A 92 19.06 -15.77 -5.03
N PRO A 93 17.95 -16.50 -5.20
CA PRO A 93 17.89 -17.92 -4.81
C PRO A 93 18.91 -18.74 -5.57
N VAL A 94 19.85 -19.34 -4.83
CA VAL A 94 20.97 -20.14 -5.40
C VAL A 94 20.70 -21.62 -5.17
N MET A 95 20.78 -22.41 -6.25
CA MET A 95 20.81 -23.88 -6.25
C MET A 95 22.21 -24.32 -6.58
N ALA A 96 22.83 -25.12 -5.72
CA ALA A 96 24.22 -25.56 -5.88
C ALA A 96 24.31 -27.07 -6.08
N PHE A 97 25.00 -27.46 -7.16
CA PHE A 97 25.19 -28.82 -7.60
C PHE A 97 26.70 -29.13 -7.64
N LEU A 98 27.15 -30.04 -6.78
CA LEU A 98 28.55 -30.41 -6.64
C LEU A 98 28.78 -31.82 -7.18
N HIS A 99 29.86 -32.03 -7.97
CA HIS A 99 30.21 -33.39 -8.36
C HIS A 99 30.49 -34.25 -7.13
N GLU A 100 29.90 -35.46 -7.11
CA GLU A 100 29.96 -36.36 -5.94
C GLU A 100 31.41 -36.70 -5.55
N ASP A 101 32.22 -37.13 -6.51
CA ASP A 101 33.58 -37.56 -6.29
C ASP A 101 34.53 -36.98 -7.35
N ILE A 102 35.28 -35.95 -6.96
CA ILE A 102 36.27 -35.30 -7.82
C ILE A 102 37.41 -36.26 -8.23
N SER A 103 37.69 -37.27 -7.43
CA SER A 103 38.81 -38.22 -7.70
C SER A 103 38.49 -39.15 -8.87
N LYS A 104 37.22 -39.32 -9.22
CA LYS A 104 36.78 -40.13 -10.37
C LYS A 104 36.80 -39.36 -11.70
N LEU A 105 37.02 -38.07 -11.65
CA LEU A 105 37.05 -37.23 -12.85
C LEU A 105 38.39 -37.46 -13.61
N THR A 106 38.34 -37.41 -14.90
CA THR A 106 39.54 -37.51 -15.74
C THR A 106 40.44 -36.30 -15.52
N VAL A 107 41.74 -36.46 -15.82
CA VAL A 107 42.74 -35.38 -15.70
C VAL A 107 42.32 -34.16 -16.52
N GLU A 108 41.61 -34.34 -17.63
CA GLU A 108 41.07 -33.28 -18.48
C GLU A 108 39.96 -32.47 -17.81
N LYS A 109 39.23 -33.09 -16.88
CA LYS A 109 38.14 -32.44 -16.11
C LYS A 109 38.60 -31.97 -14.73
N SER A 110 39.87 -32.04 -14.39
CA SER A 110 40.45 -31.72 -13.08
C SER A 110 41.58 -30.70 -13.18
N ASP A 111 41.77 -29.90 -12.14
CA ASP A 111 42.95 -29.04 -12.03
C ASP A 111 44.16 -29.86 -11.62
N ILE A 112 45.28 -29.66 -12.33
CA ILE A 112 46.56 -30.31 -12.05
C ILE A 112 47.30 -29.54 -10.94
N ASP A 113 47.14 -28.22 -10.91
CA ASP A 113 47.77 -27.33 -9.95
C ASP A 113 47.23 -27.54 -8.53
N GLN A 114 48.10 -27.80 -7.55
CA GLN A 114 47.71 -28.06 -6.17
C GLN A 114 47.04 -26.84 -5.52
N GLY A 115 47.53 -25.63 -5.83
CA GLY A 115 46.95 -24.40 -5.28
C GLY A 115 45.52 -24.17 -5.75
N LYS A 116 45.18 -24.52 -7.01
CA LYS A 116 43.81 -24.48 -7.52
C LYS A 116 42.93 -25.56 -6.90
N ARG A 117 43.49 -26.78 -6.67
CA ARG A 117 42.77 -27.85 -5.97
C ARG A 117 42.36 -27.45 -4.56
N ASP A 118 43.30 -26.86 -3.80
CA ASP A 118 43.06 -26.41 -2.43
C ASP A 118 41.95 -25.32 -2.42
N LYS A 119 41.98 -24.38 -3.38
CA LYS A 119 40.94 -23.36 -3.55
C LYS A 119 39.59 -23.97 -3.93
N LEU A 120 39.56 -24.98 -4.82
CA LEU A 120 38.34 -25.70 -5.17
C LEU A 120 37.69 -26.36 -3.96
N ILE A 121 38.52 -27.06 -3.11
CA ILE A 121 38.04 -27.69 -1.89
C ILE A 121 37.48 -26.63 -0.94
N ALA A 122 38.17 -25.52 -0.73
CA ALA A 122 37.72 -24.43 0.12
C ALA A 122 36.41 -23.81 -0.38
N PHE A 123 36.24 -23.65 -1.72
CA PHE A 123 35.00 -23.13 -2.33
C PHE A 123 33.85 -24.13 -2.17
N ARG A 124 34.07 -25.42 -2.39
CA ARG A 124 33.08 -26.48 -2.13
C ARG A 124 32.58 -26.45 -0.69
N ASP A 125 33.51 -26.34 0.26
CA ASP A 125 33.22 -26.26 1.70
C ASP A 125 32.42 -24.98 2.03
N LYS A 126 32.78 -23.84 1.43
CA LYS A 126 32.07 -22.56 1.58
C LYS A 126 30.61 -22.68 1.15
N VAL A 127 30.36 -23.31 0.03
CA VAL A 127 29.01 -23.49 -0.53
C VAL A 127 28.22 -24.47 0.34
N SER A 128 28.80 -25.60 0.73
CA SER A 128 28.13 -26.65 1.50
C SER A 128 27.73 -26.22 2.91
N LYS A 129 28.53 -25.37 3.57
CA LYS A 129 28.24 -24.89 4.95
C LYS A 129 27.03 -23.99 5.07
N LYS A 130 26.62 -23.36 3.99
CA LYS A 130 25.56 -22.29 4.03
C LYS A 130 24.25 -22.68 3.35
N ARG A 131 24.20 -23.83 2.64
CA ARG A 131 23.07 -24.18 1.78
C ARG A 131 22.86 -25.69 1.74
N LEU A 132 21.62 -26.08 1.43
CA LEU A 132 21.35 -27.42 0.94
C LEU A 132 21.95 -27.54 -0.47
N ILE A 133 22.75 -28.59 -0.69
CA ILE A 133 23.42 -28.89 -1.94
C ILE A 133 22.93 -30.23 -2.46
N GLU A 134 22.99 -30.41 -3.79
CA GLU A 134 22.76 -31.69 -4.45
C GLU A 134 24.09 -32.20 -5.04
N TYR A 135 24.37 -33.47 -4.87
CA TYR A 135 25.55 -34.11 -5.48
C TYR A 135 25.12 -34.75 -6.79
N TRP A 136 25.97 -34.67 -7.81
CA TRP A 136 25.72 -35.26 -9.14
C TRP A 136 26.95 -36.06 -9.62
N ASP A 137 26.70 -37.07 -10.47
CA ASP A 137 27.75 -37.95 -11.01
C ASP A 137 27.91 -37.87 -12.54
N ASN A 138 26.85 -37.55 -13.26
CA ASN A 138 26.85 -37.40 -14.71
C ASN A 138 25.84 -36.33 -15.18
N ALA A 139 25.95 -35.96 -16.47
CA ALA A 139 25.14 -34.90 -17.05
C ALA A 139 23.60 -35.16 -16.98
N ASN A 140 23.17 -36.43 -17.08
CA ASN A 140 21.76 -36.77 -17.02
C ASN A 140 21.22 -36.67 -15.58
N ASP A 141 21.99 -37.16 -14.59
CA ASP A 141 21.65 -37.05 -13.17
C ASP A 141 21.61 -35.58 -12.74
N LEU A 142 22.60 -34.77 -13.16
CA LEU A 142 22.60 -33.33 -12.94
C LEU A 142 21.33 -32.67 -13.49
N SER A 143 20.95 -32.97 -14.72
CA SER A 143 19.77 -32.44 -15.39
C SER A 143 18.48 -32.76 -14.61
N SER A 144 18.33 -34.00 -14.11
CA SER A 144 17.22 -34.42 -13.28
C SER A 144 17.16 -33.62 -11.97
N LYS A 145 18.28 -33.50 -11.26
CA LYS A 145 18.40 -32.78 -9.99
C LYS A 145 18.13 -31.29 -10.16
N VAL A 146 18.61 -30.68 -11.25
CA VAL A 146 18.31 -29.30 -11.61
C VAL A 146 16.80 -29.11 -11.77
N THR A 147 16.11 -30.01 -12.48
CA THR A 147 14.67 -29.95 -12.68
C THR A 147 13.91 -29.94 -11.36
N HIS A 148 14.21 -30.91 -10.50
CA HIS A 148 13.55 -31.03 -9.19
C HIS A 148 13.81 -29.83 -8.28
N SER A 149 15.07 -29.40 -8.19
CA SER A 149 15.47 -28.26 -7.35
C SER A 149 14.88 -26.96 -7.84
N LEU A 150 14.82 -26.73 -9.16
CA LEU A 150 14.27 -25.50 -9.74
C LEU A 150 12.75 -25.41 -9.50
N ILE A 151 12.00 -26.50 -9.73
CA ILE A 151 10.55 -26.54 -9.46
C ILE A 151 10.30 -26.23 -7.95
N SER A 152 11.04 -26.88 -7.08
CA SER A 152 10.91 -26.65 -5.62
C SER A 152 11.26 -25.22 -5.25
N THR A 153 12.34 -24.66 -5.85
CA THR A 153 12.77 -23.29 -5.58
C THR A 153 11.76 -22.26 -6.08
N ILE A 154 11.17 -22.44 -7.26
CA ILE A 154 10.12 -21.58 -7.81
C ILE A 154 8.90 -21.56 -6.87
N ASN A 155 8.52 -22.71 -6.32
CA ASN A 155 7.37 -22.81 -5.42
C ASN A 155 7.61 -22.15 -4.05
N ILE A 156 8.84 -22.26 -3.52
CA ILE A 156 9.20 -21.72 -2.20
C ILE A 156 9.55 -20.22 -2.29
N TYR A 157 10.24 -19.82 -3.34
CA TYR A 157 10.74 -18.46 -3.59
C TYR A 157 10.24 -17.93 -4.93
N PRO A 158 8.95 -17.60 -5.08
CA PRO A 158 8.41 -17.12 -6.33
C PRO A 158 9.05 -15.78 -6.72
N ALA A 159 9.61 -15.72 -7.93
CA ALA A 159 10.22 -14.52 -8.47
C ALA A 159 9.25 -13.72 -9.37
N VAL A 160 9.67 -12.52 -9.77
CA VAL A 160 8.90 -11.64 -10.66
C VAL A 160 8.76 -12.29 -12.04
N GLY A 161 9.85 -12.80 -12.62
CA GLY A 161 9.87 -13.42 -13.93
C GLY A 161 9.64 -12.43 -15.09
N TRP A 162 9.68 -12.97 -16.31
CA TRP A 162 9.48 -12.23 -17.55
C TRP A 162 8.10 -12.55 -18.14
N VAL A 163 7.36 -11.54 -18.50
CA VAL A 163 6.08 -11.67 -19.22
C VAL A 163 6.17 -11.00 -20.58
N ARG A 164 5.47 -11.54 -21.56
CA ARG A 164 5.41 -10.91 -22.87
C ARG A 164 4.64 -9.61 -22.78
N ALA A 165 5.29 -8.49 -23.09
CA ALA A 165 4.64 -7.18 -23.10
C ALA A 165 3.54 -7.19 -24.17
N ASN A 166 2.28 -7.09 -23.75
CA ASN A 166 1.16 -6.86 -24.63
C ASN A 166 1.00 -5.35 -24.79
N LEU A 167 1.56 -4.80 -25.85
CA LEU A 167 1.51 -3.36 -26.16
C LEU A 167 0.08 -2.82 -26.20
N GLN A 168 -0.87 -3.64 -26.60
CA GLN A 168 -2.28 -3.26 -26.69
C GLN A 168 -2.93 -3.03 -25.32
N SER A 169 -2.66 -3.90 -24.35
CA SER A 169 -3.17 -3.73 -22.99
C SER A 169 -2.57 -2.50 -22.26
N ASN A 170 -1.32 -2.16 -22.58
CA ASN A 170 -0.68 -0.96 -22.02
C ASN A 170 -1.26 0.34 -22.62
N ILE A 171 -1.60 0.35 -23.91
CA ILE A 171 -2.20 1.52 -24.57
C ILE A 171 -3.64 1.73 -24.06
N GLU A 172 -4.43 0.69 -23.95
CA GLU A 172 -5.79 0.74 -23.41
C GLU A 172 -5.79 1.23 -21.96
N SER A 173 -4.90 0.70 -21.10
CA SER A 173 -4.74 1.14 -19.71
C SER A 173 -4.28 2.59 -19.60
N LEU A 174 -3.41 3.05 -20.47
CA LEU A 174 -2.97 4.45 -20.51
C LEU A 174 -4.08 5.38 -20.98
N GLN A 175 -4.92 4.96 -21.91
CA GLN A 175 -6.09 5.70 -22.35
C GLN A 175 -7.12 5.82 -21.22
N GLU A 176 -7.42 4.72 -20.53
CA GLU A 176 -8.33 4.72 -19.38
C GLU A 176 -7.83 5.64 -18.24
N ILE A 177 -6.53 5.60 -17.93
CA ILE A 177 -5.91 6.50 -16.94
C ILE A 177 -6.07 7.97 -17.36
N ASN A 178 -5.88 8.30 -18.63
CA ASN A 178 -6.03 9.66 -19.12
C ASN A 178 -7.50 10.12 -19.09
N ASP A 179 -8.43 9.25 -19.42
CA ASP A 179 -9.86 9.57 -19.38
C ASP A 179 -10.37 9.72 -17.94
N LEU A 180 -9.88 8.88 -17.01
CA LEU A 180 -10.16 9.05 -15.58
C LEU A 180 -9.60 10.37 -15.04
N ARG A 181 -8.40 10.77 -15.43
CA ARG A 181 -7.82 12.07 -15.04
C ARG A 181 -8.67 13.24 -15.54
N LYS A 182 -9.06 13.24 -16.81
CA LYS A 182 -9.96 14.27 -17.37
C LYS A 182 -11.30 14.34 -16.62
N LYS A 183 -11.84 13.18 -16.24
CA LYS A 183 -13.08 13.12 -15.48
C LYS A 183 -12.93 13.66 -14.06
N ILE A 184 -11.79 13.42 -13.42
CA ILE A 184 -11.45 14.03 -12.11
C ILE A 184 -11.40 15.55 -12.26
N ASP A 185 -10.67 16.08 -13.24
CA ASP A 185 -10.53 17.52 -13.47
C ASP A 185 -11.90 18.19 -13.72
N THR A 186 -12.79 17.54 -14.52
CA THR A 186 -14.15 18.04 -14.76
C THR A 186 -14.99 18.05 -13.49
N LEU A 187 -14.96 16.97 -12.72
CA LEU A 187 -15.70 16.87 -11.46
C LEU A 187 -15.18 17.87 -10.40
N GLU A 188 -13.89 18.15 -10.36
CA GLU A 188 -13.31 19.17 -9.49
C GLU A 188 -13.77 20.58 -9.90
N GLN A 189 -13.84 20.86 -11.20
CA GLN A 189 -14.37 22.14 -11.70
C GLN A 189 -15.87 22.29 -11.41
N GLU A 190 -16.67 21.28 -11.67
CA GLU A 190 -18.11 21.27 -11.30
C GLU A 190 -18.30 21.48 -9.80
N LYS A 191 -17.49 20.82 -8.96
CA LYS A 191 -17.49 21.02 -7.50
C LYS A 191 -17.13 22.46 -7.10
N ILE A 192 -16.19 23.09 -7.80
CA ILE A 192 -15.84 24.51 -7.58
C ILE A 192 -17.00 25.41 -8.00
N GLU A 193 -17.66 25.15 -9.13
CA GLU A 193 -18.80 25.92 -9.60
C GLU A 193 -20.02 25.78 -8.70
N LEU A 194 -20.32 24.54 -8.26
CA LEU A 194 -21.38 24.29 -7.27
C LEU A 194 -21.10 24.99 -5.95
N ARG A 195 -19.85 24.99 -5.48
CA ARG A 195 -19.43 25.74 -4.28
C ARG A 195 -19.54 27.27 -4.47
N LYS A 196 -19.29 27.80 -5.69
CA LYS A 196 -19.49 29.21 -6.00
C LYS A 196 -20.98 29.58 -6.03
N ALA A 197 -21.84 28.70 -6.50
CA ALA A 197 -23.29 28.88 -6.51
C ALA A 197 -23.93 28.81 -5.12
N CYS A 198 -23.31 28.08 -4.18
CA CYS A 198 -23.76 27.93 -2.79
C CYS A 198 -23.37 29.08 -1.83
N GLY A 199 -22.82 30.20 -2.30
CA GLY A 199 -22.54 31.39 -1.47
C GLY A 199 -21.29 31.30 -0.61
N VAL A 200 -20.90 32.01 0.23
CA VAL A 200 -19.78 32.20 1.16
C VAL A 200 -18.62 31.18 1.09
N LYS A 201 -17.50 31.56 0.50
CA LYS A 201 -16.22 30.82 0.57
C LYS A 201 -15.58 31.06 1.93
N VAL A 202 -15.54 30.07 2.78
CA VAL A 202 -14.69 30.06 3.97
C VAL A 202 -13.60 29.01 3.74
N GLU A 203 -12.32 29.45 3.81
CA GLU A 203 -11.19 28.51 3.77
C GLU A 203 -11.05 27.83 5.13
N ASN A 204 -10.69 26.54 5.13
CA ASN A 204 -10.48 25.73 6.34
C ASN A 204 -11.70 25.63 7.30
N ILE A 205 -12.89 25.45 6.75
CA ILE A 205 -14.08 25.14 7.56
C ILE A 205 -13.86 23.85 8.35
N ALA A 206 -14.24 23.82 9.63
CA ALA A 206 -14.19 22.62 10.45
C ALA A 206 -14.95 21.46 9.80
N LYS A 207 -14.32 20.26 9.82
CA LYS A 207 -14.94 19.04 9.29
C LYS A 207 -16.07 18.56 10.18
N LEU A 208 -16.98 17.77 9.63
CA LEU A 208 -18.15 17.27 10.36
C LEU A 208 -17.80 16.51 11.65
N ASP A 209 -16.69 15.81 11.67
CA ASP A 209 -16.24 15.02 12.83
C ASP A 209 -15.37 15.81 13.82
N GLU A 210 -15.06 17.09 13.54
CA GLU A 210 -14.32 17.94 14.48
C GLU A 210 -15.17 18.35 15.67
N PRO A 211 -14.60 18.31 16.88
CA PRO A 211 -15.32 18.66 18.10
C PRO A 211 -15.51 20.17 18.23
N PHE A 212 -16.66 20.56 18.76
CA PHE A 212 -16.98 21.93 19.15
C PHE A 212 -17.46 21.97 20.60
N THR A 213 -16.88 22.85 21.40
CA THR A 213 -17.27 23.01 22.80
C THR A 213 -18.39 24.02 22.93
N LEU A 214 -19.51 23.54 23.42
CA LEU A 214 -20.71 24.33 23.77
C LEU A 214 -20.60 24.81 25.17
N TYR A 215 -21.12 26.00 25.42
CA TYR A 215 -21.25 26.58 26.81
C TYR A 215 -22.42 27.55 26.86
N GLY A 216 -22.95 27.69 28.06
CA GLY A 216 -24.09 28.55 28.32
C GLY A 216 -24.46 28.64 29.79
N ASP A 217 -25.61 29.17 30.06
CA ASP A 217 -26.14 29.34 31.41
C ASP A 217 -27.19 28.27 31.75
N GLU A 218 -27.20 27.80 32.99
CA GLU A 218 -28.15 26.81 33.49
C GLU A 218 -29.17 27.49 34.41
N TYR A 219 -30.44 27.20 34.19
CA TYR A 219 -31.55 27.72 34.95
C TYR A 219 -32.36 26.59 35.54
N SER A 220 -32.87 26.79 36.80
CA SER A 220 -33.91 25.96 37.40
C SER A 220 -35.21 26.71 37.52
N THR A 221 -36.31 25.97 37.28
CA THR A 221 -37.66 26.50 37.43
C THR A 221 -38.15 26.25 38.83
N TYR A 222 -38.61 27.29 39.48
CA TYR A 222 -39.21 27.25 40.82
C TYR A 222 -40.64 27.73 40.75
N GLN A 223 -41.52 27.07 41.51
CA GLN A 223 -42.92 27.47 41.64
C GLN A 223 -43.21 27.82 43.08
N ASP A 224 -43.75 29.01 43.33
CA ASP A 224 -44.30 29.40 44.61
C ASP A 224 -45.84 29.51 44.55
N GLU A 225 -46.50 29.95 45.61
CA GLU A 225 -47.98 30.02 45.70
C GLU A 225 -48.64 30.96 44.68
N TYR A 226 -47.85 31.85 44.02
CA TYR A 226 -48.35 32.92 43.18
C TYR A 226 -47.79 32.91 41.78
N ASP A 227 -46.52 32.51 41.58
CA ASP A 227 -45.84 32.60 40.28
C ASP A 227 -44.81 31.49 40.06
N GLU A 228 -44.58 31.15 38.81
CA GLU A 228 -43.48 30.32 38.35
C GLU A 228 -42.33 31.25 37.88
N TYR A 229 -41.14 31.06 38.44
CA TYR A 229 -39.96 31.87 38.09
C TYR A 229 -38.73 31.02 37.85
N GLU A 230 -37.84 31.53 36.99
CA GLU A 230 -36.57 30.91 36.68
C GLU A 230 -35.43 31.58 37.42
N GLN A 231 -34.56 30.80 38.01
CA GLN A 231 -33.35 31.26 38.70
C GLN A 231 -32.12 30.73 37.98
N LEU A 232 -31.10 31.59 37.81
CA LEU A 232 -29.80 31.20 37.29
C LEU A 232 -29.06 30.37 38.33
N ASP A 233 -28.80 29.11 38.07
CA ASP A 233 -28.08 28.20 38.95
C ASP A 233 -26.58 28.16 38.69
N GLY A 234 -26.16 28.41 37.45
CA GLY A 234 -24.76 28.33 37.06
C GLY A 234 -24.52 28.38 35.59
N SER A 235 -23.44 27.75 35.20
CA SER A 235 -23.07 27.60 33.78
C SER A 235 -22.85 26.12 33.43
N TRP A 236 -23.14 25.77 32.20
CA TRP A 236 -22.91 24.44 31.67
C TRP A 236 -21.95 24.46 30.48
N SER A 237 -21.26 23.34 30.23
CA SER A 237 -20.43 23.18 29.06
C SER A 237 -20.37 21.70 28.63
N GLY A 238 -20.19 21.46 27.37
CA GLY A 238 -20.03 20.12 26.82
C GLY A 238 -19.49 20.16 25.39
N THR A 239 -19.04 19.03 24.91
CA THR A 239 -18.42 18.96 23.58
C THR A 239 -19.18 17.96 22.72
N LEU A 240 -19.58 18.41 21.51
CA LEU A 240 -20.18 17.59 20.47
C LEU A 240 -19.42 17.80 19.15
N SER A 241 -19.42 16.81 18.28
CA SER A 241 -18.94 16.98 16.90
C SER A 241 -19.94 17.80 16.09
N TRP A 242 -19.47 18.46 15.02
CA TRP A 242 -20.37 19.16 14.12
C TRP A 242 -21.40 18.23 13.50
N ARG A 243 -21.06 16.97 13.26
CA ARG A 243 -21.99 15.93 12.79
C ARG A 243 -23.14 15.73 13.78
N GLU A 244 -22.84 15.57 15.05
CA GLU A 244 -23.87 15.42 16.09
C GLU A 244 -24.75 16.66 16.20
N ILE A 245 -24.15 17.85 16.20
CA ILE A 245 -24.91 19.12 16.23
C ILE A 245 -25.86 19.21 15.04
N ILE A 246 -25.38 18.96 13.83
CA ILE A 246 -26.20 19.01 12.60
C ILE A 246 -27.32 17.97 12.66
N THR A 247 -27.02 16.73 13.05
CA THR A 247 -28.01 15.65 13.16
C THR A 247 -29.14 15.98 14.12
N LEU A 248 -28.82 16.65 15.21
CA LEU A 248 -29.81 17.05 16.22
C LEU A 248 -30.63 18.27 15.79
N VAL A 249 -29.99 19.24 15.16
CA VAL A 249 -30.56 20.57 14.89
C VAL A 249 -31.27 20.62 13.53
N ALA A 250 -30.73 19.99 12.48
CA ALA A 250 -31.27 20.09 11.13
C ALA A 250 -32.75 19.66 11.01
N PRO A 251 -33.24 18.59 11.63
CA PRO A 251 -34.66 18.21 11.53
C PRO A 251 -35.64 19.27 12.01
N ARG A 252 -35.18 20.19 12.86
CA ARG A 252 -36.02 21.28 13.38
C ARG A 252 -36.25 22.42 12.38
N PHE A 253 -35.44 22.47 11.32
CA PHE A 253 -35.44 23.50 10.30
C PHE A 253 -36.00 23.02 8.94
N ILE A 254 -36.68 21.88 8.91
CA ILE A 254 -37.49 21.45 7.73
C ILE A 254 -38.57 22.52 7.43
N ASN A 255 -39.19 23.06 8.46
CA ASN A 255 -40.14 24.17 8.37
C ASN A 255 -39.47 25.48 8.76
N ILE A 256 -39.92 26.58 8.19
CA ILE A 256 -39.42 27.92 8.48
C ILE A 256 -39.63 28.25 9.96
N ARG A 257 -38.56 28.71 10.63
CA ARG A 257 -38.56 29.19 12.01
C ARG A 257 -38.05 30.63 12.08
N GLN A 258 -38.66 31.44 12.94
CA GLN A 258 -38.17 32.79 13.21
C GLN A 258 -36.96 32.72 14.18
N GLU A 259 -35.91 33.52 13.93
CA GLU A 259 -34.69 33.53 14.71
C GLU A 259 -34.91 33.72 16.22
N ALA A 260 -35.91 34.48 16.59
CA ALA A 260 -36.25 34.72 17.99
C ALA A 260 -36.53 33.45 18.82
N TYR A 261 -36.98 32.36 18.14
CA TYR A 261 -37.28 31.10 18.80
C TYR A 261 -36.18 30.07 18.61
N VAL A 262 -35.25 30.29 17.69
CA VAL A 262 -34.23 29.29 17.30
C VAL A 262 -33.21 29.08 18.41
N LEU A 263 -32.82 30.15 19.12
CA LEU A 263 -31.87 30.01 20.23
C LEU A 263 -32.40 29.04 21.30
N ASN A 264 -33.68 29.19 21.69
CA ASN A 264 -34.27 28.30 22.68
C ASN A 264 -34.36 26.85 22.20
N ILE A 265 -34.80 26.65 20.93
CA ILE A 265 -34.90 25.31 20.35
C ILE A 265 -33.54 24.61 20.26
N ILE A 266 -32.49 25.32 19.83
CA ILE A 266 -31.14 24.75 19.74
C ILE A 266 -30.58 24.49 21.15
N SER A 267 -30.77 25.43 22.06
CA SER A 267 -30.33 25.30 23.46
C SER A 267 -30.92 24.07 24.15
N GLU A 268 -32.25 23.91 24.08
CA GLU A 268 -32.95 22.76 24.65
C GLU A 268 -32.41 21.43 24.11
N ILE A 269 -32.32 21.29 22.78
CA ILE A 269 -31.90 20.04 22.15
C ILE A 269 -30.46 19.67 22.49
N LEU A 270 -29.54 20.63 22.49
CA LEU A 270 -28.12 20.37 22.73
C LEU A 270 -27.86 20.15 24.24
N TYR A 271 -28.56 20.87 25.10
CA TYR A 271 -28.50 20.68 26.55
C TYR A 271 -29.03 19.32 26.97
N ASP A 272 -30.22 18.91 26.50
CA ASP A 272 -30.83 17.59 26.74
C ASP A 272 -29.94 16.44 26.25
N LYS A 273 -29.21 16.64 25.17
CA LYS A 273 -28.26 15.63 24.65
C LYS A 273 -27.06 15.46 25.58
N LEU A 274 -26.54 16.55 26.14
CA LEU A 274 -25.37 16.53 27.00
C LEU A 274 -25.73 16.16 28.46
N TYR A 275 -26.94 16.49 28.90
CA TYR A 275 -27.43 16.29 30.25
C TYR A 275 -28.80 15.60 30.23
N PRO A 276 -28.86 14.30 29.91
CA PRO A 276 -30.14 13.58 29.72
C PRO A 276 -31.02 13.53 30.98
N ASP A 277 -30.40 13.61 32.17
CA ASP A 277 -31.12 13.59 33.46
C ASP A 277 -31.68 14.97 33.87
N SER A 278 -31.44 16.01 33.07
CA SER A 278 -31.93 17.38 33.37
C SER A 278 -33.45 17.50 33.38
N LYS A 279 -34.15 16.67 32.62
CA LYS A 279 -35.62 16.64 32.53
C LYS A 279 -36.29 16.21 33.86
N GLU A 280 -35.60 15.44 34.69
CA GLU A 280 -36.10 15.00 35.97
C GLU A 280 -35.86 16.06 37.07
N SER A 281 -35.05 17.09 36.79
CA SER A 281 -34.59 18.08 37.77
C SER A 281 -35.10 19.50 37.50
N ASP A 282 -36.08 19.69 36.60
CA ASP A 282 -36.64 20.99 36.19
C ASP A 282 -35.57 22.02 35.77
N LYS A 283 -34.45 21.50 35.21
CA LYS A 283 -33.33 22.31 34.74
C LYS A 283 -33.36 22.50 33.24
N ARG A 284 -32.99 23.69 32.80
CA ARG A 284 -32.78 24.00 31.41
C ARG A 284 -31.46 24.72 31.16
N GLY A 285 -30.81 24.39 30.03
CA GLY A 285 -29.64 25.12 29.57
C GLY A 285 -29.99 26.11 28.46
N VAL A 286 -29.41 27.29 28.53
CA VAL A 286 -29.48 28.29 27.46
C VAL A 286 -28.08 28.52 26.93
N LEU A 287 -27.90 28.33 25.61
CA LEU A 287 -26.62 28.56 24.93
C LEU A 287 -26.19 30.02 25.07
N SER A 288 -24.90 30.24 25.29
CA SER A 288 -24.33 31.58 25.17
C SER A 288 -24.55 32.13 23.77
N ARG A 289 -24.72 33.43 23.67
CA ARG A 289 -24.90 34.11 22.38
C ARG A 289 -23.73 33.83 21.41
N ALA A 290 -22.52 33.77 21.94
CA ALA A 290 -21.32 33.50 21.15
C ALA A 290 -21.34 32.07 20.56
N CYS A 291 -21.75 31.05 21.31
CA CYS A 291 -21.91 29.68 20.77
C CYS A 291 -23.01 29.63 19.70
N PHE A 292 -24.14 30.27 19.94
CA PHE A 292 -25.25 30.35 19.00
C PHE A 292 -24.83 30.98 17.67
N ASP A 293 -24.14 32.13 17.73
CA ASP A 293 -23.65 32.82 16.54
C ASP A 293 -22.60 31.98 15.78
N THR A 294 -21.74 31.25 16.49
CA THR A 294 -20.79 30.32 15.88
C THR A 294 -21.50 29.17 15.17
N ILE A 295 -22.52 28.57 15.78
CA ILE A 295 -23.35 27.52 15.16
C ILE A 295 -24.03 28.06 13.91
N LYS A 296 -24.62 29.26 13.98
CA LYS A 296 -25.27 29.92 12.85
C LYS A 296 -24.31 30.11 11.69
N ILE A 297 -23.13 30.68 11.94
CA ILE A 297 -22.12 30.93 10.92
C ILE A 297 -21.62 29.63 10.31
N GLN A 298 -21.35 28.60 11.13
CA GLN A 298 -20.88 27.29 10.65
C GLN A 298 -21.92 26.60 9.77
N LEU A 299 -23.19 26.61 10.17
CA LEU A 299 -24.28 26.03 9.36
C LEU A 299 -24.48 26.78 8.02
N LEU A 300 -24.28 28.10 8.02
CA LEU A 300 -24.26 28.91 6.79
C LEU A 300 -23.08 28.56 5.90
N ALA A 301 -21.89 28.48 6.47
CA ALA A 301 -20.64 28.18 5.76
C ALA A 301 -20.64 26.77 5.15
N LEU A 302 -21.27 25.82 5.83
CA LEU A 302 -21.50 24.45 5.33
C LEU A 302 -22.67 24.38 4.33
N GLY A 303 -23.40 25.47 4.12
CA GLY A 303 -24.56 25.51 3.24
C GLY A 303 -25.77 24.73 3.75
N ILE A 304 -25.85 24.44 5.05
CA ILE A 304 -26.95 23.67 5.66
C ILE A 304 -28.22 24.50 5.75
N ILE A 305 -28.13 25.77 6.10
CA ILE A 305 -29.27 26.71 6.16
C ILE A 305 -29.24 27.68 5.00
N ASN A 306 -30.42 28.14 4.61
CA ASN A 306 -30.61 29.02 3.45
C ASN A 306 -30.15 30.44 3.76
N GLU A 307 -29.13 30.94 3.06
CA GLU A 307 -28.54 32.27 3.27
C GLU A 307 -29.58 33.43 3.05
N LYS A 308 -30.46 33.30 2.07
CA LYS A 308 -31.45 34.35 1.75
C LYS A 308 -32.47 34.49 2.86
N GLU A 309 -32.93 33.39 3.40
CA GLU A 309 -33.91 33.34 4.49
C GLU A 309 -33.30 33.83 5.82
N ILE A 310 -32.05 33.46 6.12
CA ILE A 310 -31.34 33.94 7.31
C ILE A 310 -31.22 35.47 7.33
N LYS A 311 -30.98 36.12 6.17
CA LYS A 311 -30.89 37.58 6.07
C LYS A 311 -32.16 38.31 6.49
N ILE A 312 -33.30 37.63 6.45
CA ILE A 312 -34.61 38.17 6.88
C ILE A 312 -35.07 37.54 8.22
N GLY A 313 -34.16 36.97 8.97
CA GLY A 313 -34.42 36.41 10.32
C GLY A 313 -35.18 35.07 10.31
N ARG A 314 -35.14 34.32 9.23
CA ARG A 314 -35.82 33.02 9.08
C ARG A 314 -34.82 31.89 8.92
N TRP A 315 -35.00 30.83 9.67
CA TRP A 315 -34.18 29.60 9.58
C TRP A 315 -34.95 28.52 8.84
N VAL A 316 -34.36 28.03 7.76
CA VAL A 316 -34.86 26.91 6.98
C VAL A 316 -33.70 26.20 6.32
N LEU A 317 -33.80 24.89 6.12
CA LEU A 317 -32.77 24.12 5.42
C LEU A 317 -32.65 24.59 3.96
N SER A 318 -31.43 24.56 3.49
CA SER A 318 -31.16 24.61 2.04
C SER A 318 -31.38 23.22 1.42
N ASP A 319 -31.35 23.12 0.09
CA ASP A 319 -31.41 21.82 -0.61
C ASP A 319 -30.24 20.90 -0.15
N ILE A 320 -29.07 21.46 0.03
CA ILE A 320 -27.90 20.74 0.56
C ILE A 320 -28.15 20.30 2.00
N GLY A 321 -28.66 21.21 2.84
CA GLY A 321 -28.97 20.89 4.24
C GLY A 321 -30.01 19.78 4.35
N PHE A 322 -31.01 19.76 3.48
CA PHE A 322 -31.99 18.68 3.41
C PHE A 322 -31.33 17.33 3.04
N GLN A 323 -30.45 17.32 2.02
CA GLN A 323 -29.71 16.11 1.64
C GLN A 323 -28.81 15.61 2.76
N VAL A 324 -28.06 16.48 3.44
CA VAL A 324 -27.19 16.12 4.56
C VAL A 324 -28.03 15.54 5.70
N MET A 325 -29.15 16.19 6.07
CA MET A 325 -30.07 15.68 7.08
C MET A 325 -30.58 14.28 6.73
N MET A 326 -31.02 14.06 5.49
CA MET A 326 -31.49 12.75 5.03
C MET A 326 -30.40 11.70 5.13
N ASN A 327 -29.17 12.04 4.79
CA ASN A 327 -28.04 11.10 4.85
C ASN A 327 -27.61 10.74 6.28
N GLU A 328 -27.67 11.68 7.20
CA GLU A 328 -27.21 11.49 8.57
C GLU A 328 -28.31 10.98 9.51
N CYS A 329 -29.57 11.36 9.28
CA CYS A 329 -30.69 11.02 10.16
C CYS A 329 -31.49 9.79 9.72
N THR A 330 -31.26 9.23 8.51
CA THR A 330 -31.99 8.05 8.04
C THR A 330 -31.40 6.76 8.62
N ILE A 331 -32.26 5.85 9.04
CA ILE A 331 -31.85 4.50 9.44
C ILE A 331 -31.40 3.74 8.20
N LYS A 332 -30.12 3.39 8.14
CA LYS A 332 -29.52 2.61 7.05
C LYS A 332 -29.64 1.13 7.36
N THR A 333 -30.13 0.32 6.43
CA THR A 333 -30.02 -1.14 6.48
C THR A 333 -28.54 -1.53 6.47
N LYS A 334 -28.12 -2.40 7.41
CA LYS A 334 -26.81 -3.03 7.33
C LYS A 334 -26.79 -3.89 6.06
N ILE A 335 -25.94 -3.53 5.11
CA ILE A 335 -25.59 -4.43 4.01
C ILE A 335 -24.63 -5.44 4.63
N GLU A 336 -25.07 -6.71 4.77
CA GLU A 336 -24.24 -7.85 5.17
C GLU A 336 -23.22 -8.20 4.10
#